data_02c5d3360560afcb81df293380cd05b6
#
_entry.id   02c5d3360560afcb81df293380cd05b6
#
_cell.length_a   1.000
_cell.length_b   1.000
_cell.length_c   1.000
_cell.angle_alpha   90.00
_cell.angle_beta   90.00
_cell.angle_gamma   90.00
#
_symmetry.space_group_name_H-M   'P 1'
#
loop_
_entity.id
_entity.type
_entity.pdbx_description
1 polymer ?
#
loop_
_entity_poly.entity_id
_entity_poly.type
_entity_poly.pdbx_seq_one_letter_code
_entity_poly.pdbx_strand_id
1 'polypeptide(L)'
;MIKLNPLLSILLIVLAHSLIAAPSPSQDLLSKIRDFRKAHEYKIISEFTELLSIPNVSSDTENIRKNAVLIKKMMEKRGIKTQIMETAGNPIVFGKLDVPKATRTLMFYVHYDGQPVDPSEWTDTHPFNPALRPGKLKSGSTEPKPIPFPAQGEKLNDDWRIYARGSSDDRAPIIGILSALDALKNSGFPLKNNLKFIFEGEEEAGSTNLRPFLEKHKNILKCDILFMCDGPAYYSGDPTLFFGVRGITSLEITVYGPNTSVHSGHYGNWAPNPVIRLAHLLVSMRDTSGRVKIKGFYDTVIPLTDFEKEALKAIPSYENTIKEIYGFPEAENNWGSLMEAIQFPALNINGIHSGWVGKQARTIVPPEATAAVDIRLVKGNDPDDMAEKIIEHIKTQGYHVVEKDPDQKTRMKYGLIAKVRRSERGYKAARTPMDHPISKLVIKALTAHSEKKPVLLPSLGGSLPIYMFNDLLHVPIIGIPIANHDNNQHQPDENIRIGHLWTGIETFASILMLNEE
;
A
#
# COMPACT_ATOMS: atom_id res chain seq x y z
N MET A 1 73.67 59.20 4.51
CA MET A 1 74.09 57.86 4.92
C MET A 1 73.20 57.39 6.06
N ILE A 2 72.17 56.67 5.77
CA ILE A 2 71.19 56.11 6.76
C ILE A 2 71.22 54.62 6.59
N LYS A 3 71.60 53.92 7.64
CA LYS A 3 71.58 52.44 7.67
C LYS A 3 70.17 51.94 7.92
N LEU A 4 69.65 51.13 7.04
CA LEU A 4 68.41 50.39 7.25
C LEU A 4 68.73 49.05 7.93
N ASN A 5 68.01 48.80 9.00
CA ASN A 5 67.94 47.52 9.73
C ASN A 5 67.00 46.53 9.02
N PRO A 6 67.34 45.27 8.92
CA PRO A 6 66.38 44.28 8.38
C PRO A 6 65.43 43.85 9.47
N LEU A 7 64.14 44.07 9.19
CA LEU A 7 62.99 43.58 9.97
C LEU A 7 62.83 42.08 9.85
N LEU A 8 62.72 41.45 10.96
CA LEU A 8 62.43 40.05 11.21
C LEU A 8 61.05 39.72 10.71
N SER A 9 60.94 38.91 9.65
CA SER A 9 59.67 38.36 9.18
C SER A 9 59.35 37.14 10.02
N ILE A 10 58.44 37.29 10.97
CA ILE A 10 57.81 36.15 11.68
C ILE A 10 56.72 35.56 10.81
N LEU A 11 57.02 34.38 10.27
CA LEU A 11 56.07 33.58 9.53
C LEU A 11 55.12 32.89 10.52
N LEU A 12 53.91 33.44 10.72
CA LEU A 12 52.84 32.80 11.47
C LEU A 12 52.27 31.69 10.61
N ILE A 13 52.68 30.45 10.84
CA ILE A 13 52.00 29.25 10.31
C ILE A 13 50.73 29.06 11.12
N VAL A 14 49.61 29.53 10.60
CA VAL A 14 48.28 29.17 11.13
C VAL A 14 48.03 27.74 10.69
N LEU A 15 48.26 26.76 11.56
CA LEU A 15 47.76 25.42 11.44
C LEU A 15 46.22 25.50 11.56
N ALA A 16 45.53 25.56 10.44
CA ALA A 16 44.10 25.28 10.36
C ALA A 16 43.91 23.80 10.69
N HIS A 17 43.76 23.47 11.95
CA HIS A 17 43.17 22.20 12.34
C HIS A 17 41.72 22.26 11.88
N SER A 18 41.42 21.59 10.78
CA SER A 18 40.05 21.23 10.44
C SER A 18 39.50 20.39 11.59
N LEU A 19 38.81 21.04 12.51
CA LEU A 19 37.95 20.36 13.48
C LEU A 19 36.91 19.63 12.64
N ILE A 20 37.18 18.35 12.28
CA ILE A 20 36.15 17.46 11.84
C ILE A 20 35.21 17.35 13.04
N ALA A 21 34.09 18.06 13.00
CA ALA A 21 33.06 17.96 14.02
C ALA A 21 32.70 16.47 14.15
N ALA A 22 32.65 15.97 15.37
CA ALA A 22 32.16 14.61 15.61
C ALA A 22 30.76 14.49 14.97
N PRO A 23 30.49 13.41 14.26
CA PRO A 23 29.17 13.23 13.63
C PRO A 23 28.07 13.33 14.68
N SER A 24 26.97 13.94 14.33
CA SER A 24 25.81 13.97 15.22
C SER A 24 25.39 12.53 15.60
N PRO A 25 24.78 12.27 16.75
CA PRO A 25 24.35 10.92 17.14
C PRO A 25 23.50 10.22 16.09
N SER A 26 22.74 10.98 15.31
CA SER A 26 21.93 10.49 14.21
C SER A 26 22.76 10.08 12.98
N GLN A 27 23.81 10.83 12.65
CA GLN A 27 24.74 10.49 11.57
C GLN A 27 25.60 9.27 11.93
N ASP A 28 25.97 9.11 13.20
CA ASP A 28 26.68 7.93 13.70
C ASP A 28 25.82 6.66 13.55
N LEU A 29 24.52 6.71 13.88
CA LEU A 29 23.59 5.60 13.69
C LEU A 29 23.55 5.14 12.22
N LEU A 30 23.25 6.05 11.28
CA LEU A 30 23.15 5.69 9.87
C LEU A 30 24.46 5.15 9.31
N SER A 31 25.58 5.76 9.65
CA SER A 31 26.89 5.29 9.20
C SER A 31 27.13 3.84 9.64
N LYS A 32 26.90 3.52 10.91
CA LYS A 32 27.11 2.16 11.44
C LYS A 32 26.13 1.14 10.88
N ILE A 33 24.87 1.52 10.65
CA ILE A 33 23.88 0.65 9.99
C ILE A 33 24.31 0.32 8.56
N ARG A 34 24.80 1.31 7.81
CA ARG A 34 25.32 1.14 6.45
C ARG A 34 26.57 0.27 6.40
N ASP A 35 27.49 0.49 7.33
CA ASP A 35 28.71 -0.31 7.40
C ASP A 35 28.39 -1.78 7.72
N PHE A 36 27.47 -2.02 8.66
CA PHE A 36 26.97 -3.37 8.92
C PHE A 36 26.32 -3.98 7.67
N ARG A 37 25.40 -3.25 7.01
CA ARG A 37 24.72 -3.70 5.79
C ARG A 37 25.74 -4.08 4.71
N LYS A 38 26.70 -3.20 4.39
CA LYS A 38 27.74 -3.44 3.40
C LYS A 38 28.57 -4.70 3.71
N ALA A 39 28.87 -4.94 4.99
CA ALA A 39 29.59 -6.13 5.41
C ALA A 39 28.75 -7.42 5.34
N HIS A 40 27.42 -7.31 5.28
CA HIS A 40 26.49 -8.44 5.36
C HIS A 40 25.54 -8.58 4.16
N GLU A 41 25.75 -7.84 3.06
CA GLU A 41 24.88 -7.85 1.87
C GLU A 41 24.58 -9.27 1.37
N TYR A 42 25.64 -10.09 1.21
CA TYR A 42 25.47 -11.48 0.78
C TYR A 42 24.53 -12.28 1.71
N LYS A 43 24.71 -12.17 3.01
CA LYS A 43 23.89 -12.87 4.00
C LYS A 43 22.42 -12.41 3.97
N ILE A 44 22.20 -11.08 3.89
CA ILE A 44 20.86 -10.49 3.82
C ILE A 44 20.13 -10.98 2.57
N ILE A 45 20.79 -10.94 1.41
CA ILE A 45 20.20 -11.40 0.15
C ILE A 45 19.98 -12.92 0.16
N SER A 46 20.88 -13.70 0.77
CA SER A 46 20.71 -15.15 0.89
C SER A 46 19.50 -15.51 1.76
N GLU A 47 19.30 -14.84 2.90
CA GLU A 47 18.10 -15.04 3.74
C GLU A 47 16.83 -14.61 2.98
N PHE A 48 16.90 -13.54 2.18
CA PHE A 48 15.77 -13.07 1.38
C PHE A 48 15.41 -14.05 0.26
N THR A 49 16.39 -14.49 -0.51
CA THR A 49 16.15 -15.45 -1.60
C THR A 49 15.69 -16.82 -1.08
N GLU A 50 16.17 -17.27 0.08
CA GLU A 50 15.66 -18.47 0.76
C GLU A 50 14.15 -18.33 1.04
N LEU A 51 13.70 -17.18 1.60
CA LEU A 51 12.30 -16.91 1.87
C LEU A 51 11.48 -16.84 0.58
N LEU A 52 11.98 -16.16 -0.45
CA LEU A 52 11.30 -16.01 -1.75
C LEU A 52 11.16 -17.32 -2.52
N SER A 53 12.04 -18.31 -2.28
CA SER A 53 12.04 -19.60 -2.97
C SER A 53 10.92 -20.53 -2.51
N ILE A 54 10.25 -20.24 -1.40
CA ILE A 54 9.08 -20.99 -0.96
C ILE A 54 7.83 -20.37 -1.58
N PRO A 55 7.00 -21.14 -2.33
CA PRO A 55 5.73 -20.67 -2.85
C PRO A 55 4.87 -20.05 -1.74
N ASN A 56 4.14 -18.98 -2.08
CA ASN A 56 3.41 -18.21 -1.04
C ASN A 56 1.99 -17.82 -1.43
N VAL A 57 1.43 -18.44 -2.44
CA VAL A 57 0.01 -18.20 -2.76
C VAL A 57 -0.86 -18.65 -1.58
N SER A 58 -1.75 -17.79 -1.10
CA SER A 58 -2.57 -18.04 0.10
C SER A 58 -3.40 -19.33 0.06
N SER A 59 -3.79 -19.80 -1.12
CA SER A 59 -4.48 -21.08 -1.30
C SER A 59 -3.57 -22.32 -1.15
N ASP A 60 -2.25 -22.15 -1.24
CA ASP A 60 -1.25 -23.20 -1.02
C ASP A 60 -0.87 -23.28 0.47
N THR A 61 -1.77 -23.84 1.25
CA THR A 61 -1.66 -23.87 2.72
C THR A 61 -0.43 -24.63 3.21
N GLU A 62 0.07 -25.62 2.46
CA GLU A 62 1.27 -26.36 2.81
C GLU A 62 2.52 -25.47 2.72
N ASN A 63 2.69 -24.74 1.63
CA ASN A 63 3.83 -23.86 1.45
C ASN A 63 3.71 -22.57 2.29
N ILE A 64 2.50 -22.06 2.53
CA ILE A 64 2.26 -20.99 3.51
C ILE A 64 2.76 -21.40 4.90
N ARG A 65 2.50 -22.65 5.31
CA ARG A 65 2.99 -23.17 6.59
C ARG A 65 4.52 -23.32 6.62
N LYS A 66 5.16 -23.71 5.51
CA LYS A 66 6.63 -23.73 5.40
C LYS A 66 7.22 -22.32 5.55
N ASN A 67 6.58 -21.31 4.93
CA ASN A 67 6.96 -19.90 5.12
C ASN A 67 6.87 -19.50 6.60
N ALA A 68 5.75 -19.81 7.27
CA ALA A 68 5.58 -19.49 8.69
C ALA A 68 6.67 -20.13 9.58
N VAL A 69 7.05 -21.38 9.28
CA VAL A 69 8.13 -22.09 10.00
C VAL A 69 9.48 -21.43 9.76
N LEU A 70 9.80 -21.06 8.51
CA LEU A 70 11.05 -20.38 8.19
C LEU A 70 11.11 -19.00 8.86
N ILE A 71 10.07 -18.20 8.76
CA ILE A 71 9.97 -16.87 9.40
C ILE A 71 10.14 -17.00 10.92
N LYS A 72 9.45 -17.95 11.56
CA LYS A 72 9.64 -18.25 12.99
C LYS A 72 11.11 -18.51 13.32
N LYS A 73 11.80 -19.38 12.55
CA LYS A 73 13.21 -19.70 12.73
C LYS A 73 14.11 -18.47 12.58
N MET A 74 13.84 -17.61 11.59
CA MET A 74 14.58 -16.36 11.37
C MET A 74 14.43 -15.38 12.55
N MET A 75 13.23 -15.28 13.12
CA MET A 75 12.94 -14.45 14.28
C MET A 75 13.59 -15.00 15.55
N GLU A 76 13.47 -16.31 15.82
CA GLU A 76 14.06 -16.95 17.01
C GLU A 76 15.59 -16.85 17.04
N LYS A 77 16.26 -16.93 15.89
CA LYS A 77 17.71 -16.71 15.74
C LYS A 77 18.15 -15.32 16.25
N ARG A 78 17.24 -14.34 16.26
CA ARG A 78 17.43 -12.97 16.76
C ARG A 78 16.96 -12.74 18.19
N GLY A 79 16.54 -13.80 18.87
CA GLY A 79 16.05 -13.76 20.26
C GLY A 79 14.59 -13.32 20.42
N ILE A 80 13.84 -13.26 19.33
CA ILE A 80 12.41 -12.95 19.36
C ILE A 80 11.64 -14.21 19.79
N LYS A 81 10.87 -14.13 20.87
CA LYS A 81 9.96 -15.21 21.28
C LYS A 81 8.83 -15.32 20.26
N THR A 82 8.82 -16.39 19.47
CA THR A 82 7.94 -16.52 18.31
C THR A 82 7.01 -17.72 18.41
N GLN A 83 5.75 -17.53 18.01
CA GLN A 83 4.72 -18.56 17.95
C GLN A 83 4.03 -18.53 16.58
N ILE A 84 3.75 -19.71 16.03
CA ILE A 84 2.82 -19.86 14.91
C ILE A 84 1.45 -20.05 15.53
N MET A 85 0.55 -19.10 15.30
CA MET A 85 -0.78 -19.06 15.89
C MET A 85 -1.80 -19.47 14.82
N GLU A 86 -2.53 -20.54 15.13
CA GLU A 86 -3.52 -21.08 14.19
C GLU A 86 -4.75 -20.16 14.09
N THR A 87 -5.27 -20.04 12.88
CA THR A 87 -6.56 -19.43 12.56
C THR A 87 -7.49 -20.47 11.93
N ALA A 88 -8.68 -20.09 11.47
CA ALA A 88 -9.52 -20.96 10.64
C ALA A 88 -8.99 -21.10 9.19
N GLY A 89 -8.02 -20.29 8.80
CA GLY A 89 -7.31 -20.33 7.50
C GLY A 89 -5.81 -20.49 7.70
N ASN A 90 -5.04 -19.60 7.10
CA ASN A 90 -3.58 -19.62 7.20
C ASN A 90 -3.09 -19.08 8.55
N PRO A 91 -1.97 -19.60 9.09
CA PRO A 91 -1.49 -19.20 10.40
C PRO A 91 -0.91 -17.79 10.40
N ILE A 92 -0.93 -17.16 11.58
CA ILE A 92 -0.24 -15.91 11.86
C ILE A 92 1.04 -16.22 12.65
N VAL A 93 2.17 -15.65 12.23
CA VAL A 93 3.41 -15.71 13.00
C VAL A 93 3.44 -14.50 13.94
N PHE A 94 3.30 -14.77 15.23
CA PHE A 94 3.37 -13.76 16.27
C PHE A 94 4.72 -13.78 16.96
N GLY A 95 5.37 -12.63 17.04
CA GLY A 95 6.65 -12.47 17.74
C GLY A 95 6.59 -11.43 18.84
N LYS A 96 7.41 -11.62 19.87
CA LYS A 96 7.57 -10.67 20.97
C LYS A 96 9.04 -10.58 21.41
N LEU A 97 9.54 -9.35 21.57
CA LEU A 97 10.84 -9.07 22.16
C LEU A 97 10.65 -8.05 23.29
N ASP A 98 10.84 -8.52 24.51
CA ASP A 98 10.78 -7.68 25.72
C ASP A 98 12.13 -6.99 25.93
N VAL A 99 12.11 -5.68 26.13
CA VAL A 99 13.30 -4.84 26.35
C VAL A 99 13.26 -4.31 27.79
N PRO A 100 14.34 -4.48 28.56
CA PRO A 100 14.40 -3.95 29.93
C PRO A 100 14.18 -2.44 29.97
N LYS A 101 13.30 -1.99 30.88
CA LYS A 101 12.94 -0.57 31.07
C LYS A 101 12.29 0.09 29.86
N ALA A 102 11.73 -0.70 28.93
CA ALA A 102 11.01 -0.14 27.79
C ALA A 102 9.81 0.69 28.26
N THR A 103 9.64 1.86 27.65
CA THR A 103 8.53 2.79 27.92
C THR A 103 7.37 2.62 26.96
N ARG A 104 7.59 1.96 25.81
CA ARG A 104 6.59 1.73 24.76
C ARG A 104 6.69 0.32 24.20
N THR A 105 5.65 -0.06 23.52
CA THR A 105 5.58 -1.27 22.70
C THR A 105 5.26 -0.87 21.26
N LEU A 106 6.19 -1.14 20.34
CA LEU A 106 6.03 -0.98 18.90
C LEU A 106 5.56 -2.30 18.32
N MET A 107 4.54 -2.26 17.45
CA MET A 107 4.06 -3.45 16.76
C MET A 107 4.23 -3.28 15.25
N PHE A 108 4.71 -4.32 14.58
CA PHE A 108 4.93 -4.35 13.14
C PHE A 108 4.02 -5.39 12.51
N TYR A 109 3.29 -4.99 11.48
CA TYR A 109 2.49 -5.87 10.65
C TYR A 109 3.11 -5.98 9.26
N VAL A 110 3.19 -7.21 8.78
CA VAL A 110 3.62 -7.58 7.42
C VAL A 110 2.77 -8.78 7.00
N HIS A 111 2.51 -8.97 5.72
CA HIS A 111 2.00 -10.24 5.26
C HIS A 111 3.07 -11.05 4.52
N TYR A 112 2.94 -12.38 4.50
CA TYR A 112 3.93 -13.25 3.85
C TYR A 112 3.34 -14.14 2.75
N ASP A 113 2.02 -14.13 2.57
CA ASP A 113 1.37 -14.67 1.39
C ASP A 113 1.51 -13.73 0.19
N GLY A 114 1.07 -14.16 -0.97
CA GLY A 114 1.12 -13.40 -2.21
C GLY A 114 0.00 -13.77 -3.15
N GLN A 115 -0.24 -12.92 -4.14
CA GLN A 115 -1.22 -13.11 -5.19
C GLN A 115 -0.98 -14.41 -6.00
N PRO A 116 -2.03 -15.04 -6.52
CA PRO A 116 -1.91 -16.14 -7.48
C PRO A 116 -1.00 -15.79 -8.66
N VAL A 117 -0.33 -16.79 -9.19
CA VAL A 117 0.63 -16.64 -10.29
C VAL A 117 0.33 -17.61 -11.42
N ASP A 118 0.55 -17.15 -12.66
CA ASP A 118 0.75 -18.00 -13.82
C ASP A 118 2.24 -17.95 -14.22
N PRO A 119 3.02 -19.03 -14.03
CA PRO A 119 4.43 -19.02 -14.38
C PRO A 119 4.71 -18.76 -15.87
N SER A 120 3.75 -19.01 -16.76
CA SER A 120 3.89 -18.76 -18.20
C SER A 120 3.91 -17.27 -18.58
N GLU A 121 3.43 -16.40 -17.70
CA GLU A 121 3.44 -14.96 -17.88
C GLU A 121 4.75 -14.29 -17.39
N TRP A 122 5.63 -15.05 -16.68
CA TRP A 122 6.89 -14.53 -16.15
C TRP A 122 7.99 -14.53 -17.20
N THR A 123 8.69 -13.40 -17.34
CA THR A 123 9.70 -13.17 -18.39
C THR A 123 11.03 -13.84 -18.06
N ASP A 124 11.34 -14.98 -18.70
CA ASP A 124 12.59 -15.75 -18.54
C ASP A 124 12.93 -16.09 -17.07
N THR A 125 11.93 -16.14 -16.19
CA THR A 125 12.08 -16.44 -14.76
C THR A 125 10.90 -17.29 -14.29
N HIS A 126 10.93 -17.71 -13.03
CA HIS A 126 9.82 -18.40 -12.38
C HIS A 126 9.45 -17.63 -11.10
N PRO A 127 8.16 -17.47 -10.76
CA PRO A 127 7.73 -16.66 -9.61
C PRO A 127 8.38 -17.02 -8.27
N PHE A 128 8.75 -18.27 -8.08
CA PHE A 128 9.38 -18.79 -6.85
C PHE A 128 10.83 -19.27 -7.07
N ASN A 129 11.47 -18.80 -8.12
CA ASN A 129 12.91 -18.94 -8.32
C ASN A 129 13.51 -17.53 -8.46
N PRO A 130 13.92 -16.90 -7.35
CA PRO A 130 14.38 -15.51 -7.35
C PRO A 130 15.46 -15.27 -8.39
N ALA A 131 15.29 -14.25 -9.20
CA ALA A 131 16.24 -13.87 -10.24
C ALA A 131 16.73 -12.42 -10.04
N LEU A 132 18.04 -12.21 -10.21
CA LEU A 132 18.63 -10.89 -10.14
C LEU A 132 18.76 -10.31 -11.56
N ARG A 133 18.35 -9.06 -11.76
CA ARG A 133 18.55 -8.34 -13.03
C ARG A 133 19.25 -7.00 -12.76
N PRO A 134 20.10 -6.52 -13.69
CA PRO A 134 20.83 -5.26 -13.52
C PRO A 134 19.97 -4.00 -13.66
N GLY A 135 18.63 -4.13 -13.60
CA GLY A 135 17.70 -3.01 -13.67
C GLY A 135 16.26 -3.45 -13.91
N LYS A 136 15.40 -2.47 -14.22
CA LYS A 136 14.00 -2.72 -14.53
C LYS A 136 13.84 -3.42 -15.88
N LEU A 137 13.00 -4.45 -15.90
CA LEU A 137 12.61 -5.11 -17.15
C LEU A 137 11.86 -4.12 -18.07
N LYS A 138 12.24 -4.06 -19.32
CA LYS A 138 11.60 -3.19 -20.31
C LYS A 138 10.29 -3.81 -20.79
N SER A 139 9.25 -3.02 -20.89
CA SER A 139 7.93 -3.48 -21.36
C SER A 139 8.03 -4.18 -22.73
N GLY A 140 7.43 -5.37 -22.82
CA GLY A 140 7.44 -6.16 -24.06
C GLY A 140 8.81 -6.72 -24.47
N SER A 141 9.78 -6.75 -23.54
CA SER A 141 11.16 -7.21 -23.78
C SER A 141 11.60 -8.18 -22.70
N THR A 142 12.61 -9.02 -23.02
CA THR A 142 13.31 -9.88 -22.06
C THR A 142 14.57 -9.23 -21.49
N GLU A 143 14.83 -7.96 -21.81
CA GLU A 143 16.00 -7.22 -21.33
C GLU A 143 15.66 -6.28 -20.14
N PRO A 144 16.57 -6.14 -19.17
CA PRO A 144 17.88 -6.81 -19.08
C PRO A 144 17.74 -8.28 -18.65
N LYS A 145 18.61 -9.15 -19.16
CA LYS A 145 18.64 -10.57 -18.80
C LYS A 145 19.00 -10.78 -17.31
N PRO A 146 18.56 -11.90 -16.70
CA PRO A 146 19.01 -12.28 -15.37
C PRO A 146 20.53 -12.45 -15.32
N ILE A 147 21.11 -12.05 -14.19
CA ILE A 147 22.53 -12.22 -13.86
C ILE A 147 22.67 -13.11 -12.62
N PRO A 148 23.82 -13.77 -12.42
CA PRO A 148 24.08 -14.50 -11.17
C PRO A 148 24.02 -13.58 -9.95
N PHE A 149 23.52 -14.10 -8.83
CA PHE A 149 23.68 -13.41 -7.56
C PHE A 149 25.17 -13.32 -7.22
N PRO A 150 25.66 -12.16 -6.74
CA PRO A 150 27.05 -11.98 -6.35
C PRO A 150 27.49 -12.98 -5.29
N ALA A 151 28.74 -13.42 -5.38
CA ALA A 151 29.37 -14.24 -4.37
C ALA A 151 29.69 -13.43 -3.09
N GLN A 152 30.02 -14.12 -2.02
CA GLN A 152 30.42 -13.45 -0.77
C GLN A 152 31.63 -12.54 -0.99
N GLY A 153 31.52 -11.27 -0.61
CA GLY A 153 32.54 -10.23 -0.78
C GLY A 153 32.41 -9.40 -2.06
N GLU A 154 31.54 -9.79 -2.97
CA GLU A 154 31.18 -8.98 -4.14
C GLU A 154 30.10 -7.94 -3.76
N LYS A 155 30.14 -6.77 -4.43
CA LYS A 155 29.20 -5.70 -4.18
C LYS A 155 27.93 -5.86 -5.02
N LEU A 156 26.79 -5.54 -4.40
CA LEU A 156 25.53 -5.35 -5.07
C LEU A 156 25.39 -3.92 -5.57
N ASN A 157 24.77 -3.74 -6.73
CA ASN A 157 24.40 -2.41 -7.23
C ASN A 157 22.99 -2.07 -6.74
N ASP A 158 22.80 -0.86 -6.23
CA ASP A 158 21.52 -0.39 -5.69
C ASP A 158 20.41 -0.34 -6.74
N ASP A 159 20.75 -0.23 -8.04
CA ASP A 159 19.77 -0.24 -9.16
C ASP A 159 19.34 -1.66 -9.58
N TRP A 160 20.05 -2.68 -9.17
CA TRP A 160 19.66 -4.05 -9.48
C TRP A 160 18.34 -4.42 -8.79
N ARG A 161 17.64 -5.39 -9.35
CA ARG A 161 16.33 -5.81 -8.87
C ARG A 161 16.25 -7.32 -8.68
N ILE A 162 15.62 -7.73 -7.61
CA ILE A 162 15.26 -9.13 -7.35
C ILE A 162 13.83 -9.33 -7.82
N TYR A 163 13.65 -10.26 -8.76
CA TYR A 163 12.37 -10.64 -9.35
C TYR A 163 11.90 -11.95 -8.73
N ALA A 164 10.79 -11.89 -8.01
CA ALA A 164 10.08 -13.04 -7.44
C ALA A 164 8.72 -12.59 -6.90
N ARG A 165 7.73 -13.48 -6.81
CA ARG A 165 6.48 -13.21 -6.11
C ARG A 165 6.73 -13.00 -4.61
N GLY A 166 6.16 -11.93 -4.04
CA GLY A 166 6.37 -11.51 -2.65
C GLY A 166 7.70 -10.79 -2.43
N SER A 167 8.46 -10.46 -3.50
CA SER A 167 9.72 -9.72 -3.35
C SER A 167 9.50 -8.29 -2.89
N SER A 168 8.38 -7.68 -3.24
CA SER A 168 7.96 -6.34 -2.85
C SER A 168 6.69 -6.34 -2.00
N ASP A 169 5.83 -7.31 -2.24
CA ASP A 169 4.51 -7.45 -1.66
C ASP A 169 4.34 -8.83 -1.01
N ASP A 170 4.65 -9.00 0.28
CA ASP A 170 5.16 -8.03 1.27
C ASP A 170 6.30 -8.64 2.12
N ARG A 171 7.17 -9.50 1.54
CA ARG A 171 8.22 -10.20 2.31
C ARG A 171 9.49 -9.37 2.53
N ALA A 172 9.76 -8.32 1.71
CA ALA A 172 10.92 -7.47 1.90
C ALA A 172 10.95 -6.78 3.26
N PRO A 173 9.85 -6.28 3.83
CA PRO A 173 9.84 -5.70 5.16
C PRO A 173 10.26 -6.68 6.27
N ILE A 174 9.95 -7.98 6.14
CA ILE A 174 10.43 -9.01 7.10
C ILE A 174 11.95 -8.98 7.16
N ILE A 175 12.60 -9.03 6.00
CA ILE A 175 14.08 -8.99 5.90
C ILE A 175 14.62 -7.65 6.36
N GLY A 176 13.96 -6.55 5.97
CA GLY A 176 14.33 -5.18 6.38
C GLY A 176 14.35 -5.02 7.90
N ILE A 177 13.28 -5.41 8.58
CA ILE A 177 13.15 -5.33 10.04
C ILE A 177 14.19 -6.23 10.74
N LEU A 178 14.32 -7.48 10.31
CA LEU A 178 15.22 -8.43 10.92
C LEU A 178 16.70 -8.04 10.73
N SER A 179 17.04 -7.48 9.56
CA SER A 179 18.38 -6.97 9.29
C SER A 179 18.68 -5.69 10.07
N ALA A 180 17.69 -4.80 10.28
CA ALA A 180 17.83 -3.63 11.12
C ALA A 180 18.10 -4.01 12.57
N LEU A 181 17.42 -5.04 13.11
CA LEU A 181 17.70 -5.58 14.45
C LEU A 181 19.13 -6.12 14.58
N ASP A 182 19.59 -6.89 13.58
CA ASP A 182 20.97 -7.39 13.54
C ASP A 182 21.98 -6.23 13.50
N ALA A 183 21.73 -5.23 12.68
CA ALA A 183 22.58 -4.06 12.54
C ALA A 183 22.69 -3.24 13.84
N LEU A 184 21.56 -2.95 14.49
CA LEU A 184 21.52 -2.23 15.77
C LEU A 184 22.28 -2.99 16.86
N LYS A 185 22.03 -4.29 16.99
CA LYS A 185 22.70 -5.16 17.96
C LYS A 185 24.22 -5.18 17.76
N ASN A 186 24.68 -5.38 16.51
CA ASN A 186 26.10 -5.43 16.19
C ASN A 186 26.81 -4.08 16.33
N SER A 187 26.08 -2.99 16.12
CA SER A 187 26.60 -1.63 16.25
C SER A 187 26.53 -1.07 17.67
N GLY A 188 26.03 -1.84 18.63
CA GLY A 188 25.99 -1.46 20.04
C GLY A 188 24.86 -0.47 20.40
N PHE A 189 23.82 -0.36 19.57
CA PHE A 189 22.64 0.46 19.85
C PHE A 189 21.57 -0.36 20.58
N PRO A 190 21.35 -0.13 21.89
CA PRO A 190 20.35 -0.88 22.65
C PRO A 190 18.93 -0.43 22.26
N LEU A 191 18.04 -1.38 22.07
CA LEU A 191 16.62 -1.11 21.91
C LEU A 191 16.05 -0.45 23.18
N LYS A 192 15.12 0.49 23.01
CA LYS A 192 14.43 1.19 24.09
C LYS A 192 12.95 0.87 24.20
N ASN A 193 12.39 0.16 23.23
CA ASN A 193 10.98 -0.19 23.14
C ASN A 193 10.79 -1.70 23.07
N ASN A 194 9.72 -2.21 23.67
CA ASN A 194 9.27 -3.57 23.41
C ASN A 194 8.82 -3.67 21.95
N LEU A 195 9.04 -4.84 21.35
CA LEU A 195 8.64 -5.09 19.98
C LEU A 195 7.64 -6.24 19.92
N LYS A 196 6.63 -6.08 19.07
CA LYS A 196 5.69 -7.14 18.69
C LYS A 196 5.62 -7.22 17.16
N PHE A 197 5.37 -8.42 16.67
CA PHE A 197 5.28 -8.70 15.23
C PHE A 197 4.05 -9.53 14.97
N ILE A 198 3.27 -9.15 13.97
CA ILE A 198 2.16 -9.92 13.40
C ILE A 198 2.48 -10.09 11.93
N PHE A 199 2.82 -11.33 11.53
CA PHE A 199 3.01 -11.65 10.12
C PHE A 199 1.87 -12.56 9.67
N GLU A 200 1.05 -12.07 8.75
CA GLU A 200 -0.18 -12.70 8.27
C GLU A 200 0.06 -13.54 7.01
N GLY A 201 -0.63 -14.65 6.86
CA GLY A 201 -0.49 -15.56 5.74
C GLY A 201 -1.71 -15.63 4.81
N GLU A 202 -2.62 -14.64 4.85
CA GLU A 202 -3.82 -14.62 3.98
C GLU A 202 -4.32 -13.20 3.65
N GLU A 203 -3.44 -12.19 3.68
CA GLU A 203 -3.81 -10.81 3.35
C GLU A 203 -4.38 -10.71 1.95
N GLU A 204 -3.70 -11.30 0.99
CA GLU A 204 -4.04 -11.33 -0.44
C GLU A 204 -5.32 -12.12 -0.76
N ALA A 205 -5.79 -12.93 0.17
CA ALA A 205 -7.10 -13.57 0.14
C ALA A 205 -8.19 -12.74 0.87
N GLY A 206 -7.85 -11.54 1.35
CA GLY A 206 -8.76 -10.59 2.00
C GLY A 206 -8.83 -10.69 3.50
N SER A 207 -7.80 -11.23 4.17
CA SER A 207 -7.67 -11.26 5.66
C SER A 207 -8.90 -11.78 6.40
N THR A 208 -9.55 -12.81 5.86
CA THR A 208 -10.84 -13.30 6.38
C THR A 208 -10.77 -13.69 7.86
N ASN A 209 -9.63 -14.26 8.28
CA ASN A 209 -9.43 -14.75 9.65
C ASN A 209 -8.68 -13.76 10.56
N LEU A 210 -8.25 -12.61 10.05
CA LEU A 210 -7.53 -11.60 10.84
C LEU A 210 -8.44 -10.98 11.92
N ARG A 211 -9.67 -10.56 11.60
CA ARG A 211 -10.59 -9.97 12.58
C ARG A 211 -10.88 -10.92 13.75
N PRO A 212 -11.31 -12.19 13.56
CA PRO A 212 -11.48 -13.15 14.64
C PRO A 212 -10.19 -13.37 15.47
N PHE A 213 -9.03 -13.40 14.80
CA PHE A 213 -7.74 -13.51 15.49
C PHE A 213 -7.47 -12.31 16.40
N LEU A 214 -7.66 -11.08 15.91
CA LEU A 214 -7.46 -9.86 16.70
C LEU A 214 -8.41 -9.80 17.89
N GLU A 215 -9.68 -10.17 17.71
CA GLU A 215 -10.69 -10.22 18.77
C GLU A 215 -10.30 -11.20 19.88
N LYS A 216 -9.88 -12.41 19.51
CA LYS A 216 -9.47 -13.46 20.44
C LYS A 216 -8.20 -13.10 21.21
N HIS A 217 -7.28 -12.38 20.60
CA HIS A 217 -5.93 -12.16 21.10
C HIS A 217 -5.64 -10.72 21.56
N LYS A 218 -6.65 -9.86 21.73
CA LYS A 218 -6.52 -8.43 22.13
C LYS A 218 -5.51 -8.19 23.25
N ASN A 219 -5.47 -9.06 24.25
CA ASN A 219 -4.60 -8.86 25.43
C ASN A 219 -3.11 -8.95 25.10
N ILE A 220 -2.71 -9.88 24.23
CA ILE A 220 -1.30 -10.01 23.82
C ILE A 220 -0.91 -9.01 22.74
N LEU A 221 -1.90 -8.42 22.05
CA LEU A 221 -1.71 -7.47 20.95
C LEU A 221 -1.68 -5.99 21.40
N LYS A 222 -1.80 -5.71 22.70
CA LYS A 222 -1.69 -4.34 23.20
C LYS A 222 -0.35 -3.72 22.81
N CYS A 223 -0.37 -2.53 22.20
CA CYS A 223 0.80 -1.76 21.80
C CYS A 223 0.47 -0.26 21.87
N ASP A 224 1.47 0.59 21.75
CA ASP A 224 1.32 2.04 21.72
C ASP A 224 1.22 2.59 20.29
N ILE A 225 1.75 1.84 19.33
CA ILE A 225 1.67 2.13 17.89
C ILE A 225 1.80 0.84 17.10
N LEU A 226 1.06 0.78 15.98
CA LEU A 226 1.21 -0.24 14.94
C LEU A 226 1.86 0.37 13.69
N PHE A 227 2.92 -0.27 13.21
CA PHE A 227 3.51 0.02 11.91
C PHE A 227 3.02 -0.98 10.88
N MET A 228 2.34 -0.47 9.85
CA MET A 228 1.90 -1.24 8.67
C MET A 228 3.03 -1.16 7.63
N CYS A 229 3.68 -2.28 7.35
CA CYS A 229 4.90 -2.26 6.52
C CYS A 229 4.63 -2.61 5.04
N ASP A 230 3.39 -2.58 4.64
CA ASP A 230 2.90 -2.93 3.31
C ASP A 230 2.70 -1.70 2.42
N GLY A 231 2.75 -1.91 1.10
CA GLY A 231 2.56 -0.89 0.08
C GLY A 231 3.86 -0.33 -0.52
N PRO A 232 3.76 0.38 -1.65
CA PRO A 232 4.91 1.00 -2.27
C PRO A 232 5.31 2.33 -1.61
N ALA A 233 6.61 2.59 -1.57
CA ALA A 233 7.14 3.92 -1.30
C ALA A 233 6.69 4.91 -2.39
N TYR A 234 6.75 6.21 -2.09
CA TYR A 234 6.35 7.23 -3.05
C TYR A 234 7.24 7.20 -4.32
N TYR A 235 6.72 7.71 -5.43
CA TYR A 235 7.38 7.70 -6.75
C TYR A 235 8.81 8.24 -6.76
N SER A 236 9.16 9.15 -5.85
CA SER A 236 10.54 9.67 -5.72
C SER A 236 11.53 8.63 -5.22
N GLY A 237 11.07 7.51 -4.64
CA GLY A 237 11.92 6.51 -3.99
C GLY A 237 12.50 6.96 -2.65
N ASP A 238 12.06 8.11 -2.13
CA ASP A 238 12.47 8.61 -0.83
C ASP A 238 11.76 7.85 0.30
N PRO A 239 12.33 7.80 1.53
CA PRO A 239 11.64 7.24 2.68
C PRO A 239 10.23 7.81 2.81
N THR A 240 9.25 6.95 2.96
CA THR A 240 7.84 7.33 2.92
C THR A 240 7.15 6.91 4.20
N LEU A 241 6.29 7.78 4.75
CA LEU A 241 5.33 7.44 5.79
C LEU A 241 3.91 7.75 5.27
N PHE A 242 2.99 6.82 5.46
CA PHE A 242 1.57 7.12 5.26
C PHE A 242 0.81 6.97 6.58
N PHE A 243 -0.17 7.84 6.79
CA PHE A 243 -0.91 7.93 8.05
C PHE A 243 -2.33 7.38 7.95
N GLY A 244 -2.72 6.92 6.79
CA GLY A 244 -4.02 6.35 6.54
C GLY A 244 -4.12 5.64 5.20
N VAL A 245 -5.23 4.94 5.02
CA VAL A 245 -5.61 4.28 3.79
C VAL A 245 -7.07 4.54 3.48
N ARG A 246 -7.43 4.43 2.21
CA ARG A 246 -8.82 4.55 1.78
C ARG A 246 -9.59 3.28 2.13
N GLY A 247 -10.88 3.47 2.45
CA GLY A 247 -11.85 2.39 2.49
C GLY A 247 -12.48 2.15 1.12
N ILE A 248 -13.36 1.18 1.06
CA ILE A 248 -14.10 0.84 -0.16
C ILE A 248 -15.48 0.31 0.17
N THR A 249 -16.44 0.55 -0.72
CA THR A 249 -17.67 -0.21 -0.86
C THR A 249 -18.01 -0.30 -2.33
N SER A 250 -18.78 -1.31 -2.74
CA SER A 250 -19.12 -1.52 -4.15
C SER A 250 -20.58 -1.88 -4.31
N LEU A 251 -21.13 -1.52 -5.46
CA LEU A 251 -22.50 -1.82 -5.84
C LEU A 251 -22.56 -2.33 -7.27
N GLU A 252 -23.51 -3.21 -7.53
CA GLU A 252 -23.92 -3.59 -8.86
C GLU A 252 -25.33 -3.03 -9.11
N ILE A 253 -25.49 -2.26 -10.18
CA ILE A 253 -26.74 -1.57 -10.55
C ILE A 253 -27.25 -2.17 -11.85
N THR A 254 -28.37 -2.87 -11.82
CA THR A 254 -29.04 -3.43 -13.01
C THR A 254 -30.29 -2.64 -13.31
N VAL A 255 -30.39 -2.07 -14.51
CA VAL A 255 -31.56 -1.37 -15.01
C VAL A 255 -32.29 -2.25 -16.02
N TYR A 256 -33.61 -2.30 -15.93
CA TYR A 256 -34.44 -3.18 -16.75
C TYR A 256 -35.11 -2.48 -17.91
N GLY A 257 -35.19 -3.21 -19.05
CA GLY A 257 -35.98 -2.92 -20.23
C GLY A 257 -37.15 -3.93 -20.40
N PRO A 258 -37.39 -4.47 -21.59
CA PRO A 258 -38.35 -5.56 -21.81
C PRO A 258 -37.97 -6.79 -20.98
N ASN A 259 -38.92 -7.70 -20.72
CA ASN A 259 -38.62 -8.93 -19.97
C ASN A 259 -37.81 -9.96 -20.76
N THR A 260 -37.70 -9.78 -22.07
CA THR A 260 -36.86 -10.56 -22.99
C THR A 260 -36.28 -9.64 -24.07
N SER A 261 -35.24 -10.06 -24.77
CA SER A 261 -34.75 -9.33 -25.93
C SER A 261 -35.82 -9.23 -27.02
N VAL A 262 -36.01 -8.04 -27.56
CA VAL A 262 -36.94 -7.80 -28.66
C VAL A 262 -36.21 -7.27 -29.88
N HIS A 263 -36.73 -7.53 -31.10
CA HIS A 263 -36.08 -7.12 -32.34
C HIS A 263 -36.07 -5.58 -32.48
N SER A 264 -34.93 -4.95 -32.64
CA SER A 264 -34.81 -3.49 -32.68
C SER A 264 -35.48 -2.84 -33.89
N GLY A 265 -35.58 -3.54 -35.02
CA GLY A 265 -36.29 -3.05 -36.18
C GLY A 265 -37.80 -2.96 -36.00
N HIS A 266 -38.36 -3.82 -35.15
CA HIS A 266 -39.82 -3.80 -34.86
C HIS A 266 -40.18 -2.97 -33.64
N TYR A 267 -39.29 -2.92 -32.63
CA TYR A 267 -39.59 -2.35 -31.32
C TYR A 267 -38.65 -1.20 -30.92
N GLY A 268 -37.68 -0.83 -31.76
CA GLY A 268 -36.86 0.39 -31.55
C GLY A 268 -37.74 1.64 -31.50
N ASN A 269 -37.29 2.66 -30.76
CA ASN A 269 -38.05 3.89 -30.46
C ASN A 269 -39.31 3.68 -29.64
N TRP A 270 -39.74 2.44 -29.37
CA TRP A 270 -40.95 2.11 -28.64
C TRP A 270 -40.67 1.33 -27.34
N ALA A 271 -39.91 0.23 -27.43
CA ALA A 271 -39.52 -0.54 -26.25
C ALA A 271 -38.43 0.21 -25.46
N PRO A 272 -38.53 0.22 -24.13
CA PRO A 272 -37.54 0.92 -23.28
C PRO A 272 -36.17 0.27 -23.39
N ASN A 273 -35.14 1.04 -23.78
CA ASN A 273 -33.79 0.54 -23.89
C ASN A 273 -33.05 0.72 -22.54
N PRO A 274 -32.66 -0.36 -21.82
CA PRO A 274 -32.03 -0.30 -20.53
C PRO A 274 -30.60 0.28 -20.59
N VAL A 275 -29.90 0.15 -21.72
CA VAL A 275 -28.55 0.71 -21.92
C VAL A 275 -28.57 2.23 -21.83
N ILE A 276 -29.51 2.86 -22.56
CA ILE A 276 -29.67 4.31 -22.54
C ILE A 276 -30.11 4.79 -21.15
N ARG A 277 -31.05 4.08 -20.51
CA ARG A 277 -31.50 4.40 -19.15
C ARG A 277 -30.37 4.32 -18.13
N LEU A 278 -29.55 3.25 -18.17
CA LEU A 278 -28.40 3.09 -17.30
C LEU A 278 -27.36 4.20 -17.56
N ALA A 279 -27.06 4.53 -18.81
CA ALA A 279 -26.14 5.60 -19.16
C ALA A 279 -26.60 6.96 -18.57
N HIS A 280 -27.87 7.31 -18.73
CA HIS A 280 -28.43 8.52 -18.12
C HIS A 280 -28.33 8.50 -16.58
N LEU A 281 -28.61 7.37 -15.95
CA LEU A 281 -28.51 7.21 -14.51
C LEU A 281 -27.05 7.43 -14.03
N LEU A 282 -26.05 6.81 -14.70
CA LEU A 282 -24.65 6.96 -14.34
C LEU A 282 -24.15 8.40 -14.56
N VAL A 283 -24.53 9.05 -15.66
CA VAL A 283 -24.21 10.46 -15.94
C VAL A 283 -24.84 11.41 -14.90
N SER A 284 -26.03 11.06 -14.36
CA SER A 284 -26.66 11.89 -13.30
C SER A 284 -25.86 11.90 -11.99
N MET A 285 -25.00 10.89 -11.75
CA MET A 285 -24.22 10.76 -10.51
C MET A 285 -22.97 11.67 -10.47
N ARG A 286 -22.48 12.11 -11.63
CA ARG A 286 -21.26 12.93 -11.75
C ARG A 286 -21.51 14.11 -12.69
N ASP A 287 -20.77 15.19 -12.51
CA ASP A 287 -20.72 16.28 -13.47
C ASP A 287 -19.57 16.10 -14.49
N THR A 288 -19.45 17.01 -15.42
CA THR A 288 -18.44 17.00 -16.49
C THR A 288 -17.01 17.21 -15.97
N SER A 289 -16.86 17.72 -14.73
CA SER A 289 -15.58 17.86 -14.05
C SER A 289 -15.21 16.63 -13.20
N GLY A 290 -16.03 15.55 -13.28
CA GLY A 290 -15.81 14.33 -12.50
C GLY A 290 -16.27 14.39 -11.04
N ARG A 291 -16.85 15.52 -10.59
CA ARG A 291 -17.36 15.67 -9.22
C ARG A 291 -18.67 14.90 -9.04
N VAL A 292 -18.77 14.16 -7.94
CA VAL A 292 -19.99 13.40 -7.63
C VAL A 292 -21.12 14.34 -7.19
N LYS A 293 -22.29 14.22 -7.83
CA LYS A 293 -23.47 15.05 -7.60
C LYS A 293 -24.48 14.45 -6.63
N ILE A 294 -24.22 13.27 -6.13
CA ILE A 294 -25.08 12.58 -5.18
C ILE A 294 -25.15 13.41 -3.89
N LYS A 295 -26.35 13.72 -3.45
CA LYS A 295 -26.58 14.54 -2.25
C LYS A 295 -25.90 13.94 -1.03
N GLY A 296 -25.12 14.75 -0.30
CA GLY A 296 -24.44 14.34 0.92
C GLY A 296 -23.21 13.47 0.72
N PHE A 297 -22.75 13.25 -0.53
CA PHE A 297 -21.61 12.38 -0.82
C PHE A 297 -20.30 12.80 -0.11
N TYR A 298 -20.13 14.11 0.11
CA TYR A 298 -18.94 14.68 0.76
C TYR A 298 -19.15 15.10 2.22
N ASP A 299 -20.38 15.05 2.75
CA ASP A 299 -20.75 15.71 4.02
C ASP A 299 -20.07 15.11 5.25
N THR A 300 -19.73 13.81 5.20
CA THR A 300 -19.13 13.11 6.33
C THR A 300 -17.59 13.04 6.26
N VAL A 301 -16.99 13.69 5.26
CA VAL A 301 -15.52 13.75 5.12
C VAL A 301 -14.92 14.51 6.28
N ILE A 302 -14.01 13.88 7.02
CA ILE A 302 -13.21 14.57 8.04
C ILE A 302 -12.08 15.33 7.33
N PRO A 303 -12.05 16.67 7.40
CA PRO A 303 -11.05 17.48 6.73
C PRO A 303 -9.62 17.13 7.16
N LEU A 304 -8.66 17.47 6.33
CA LEU A 304 -7.24 17.45 6.68
C LEU A 304 -6.94 18.58 7.67
N THR A 305 -6.08 18.32 8.64
CA THR A 305 -5.48 19.36 9.49
C THR A 305 -4.56 20.27 8.67
N ASP A 306 -4.21 21.43 9.21
CA ASP A 306 -3.29 22.33 8.49
C ASP A 306 -1.90 21.71 8.34
N PHE A 307 -1.45 20.89 9.31
CA PHE A 307 -0.22 20.12 9.19
C PHE A 307 -0.27 19.11 8.04
N GLU A 308 -1.37 18.40 7.87
CA GLU A 308 -1.58 17.45 6.76
C GLU A 308 -1.63 18.16 5.40
N LYS A 309 -2.26 19.35 5.32
CA LYS A 309 -2.27 20.17 4.09
C LYS A 309 -0.87 20.65 3.70
N GLU A 310 -0.07 21.11 4.67
CA GLU A 310 1.31 21.51 4.41
C GLU A 310 2.18 20.31 3.99
N ALA A 311 1.96 19.14 4.58
CA ALA A 311 2.63 17.92 4.15
C ALA A 311 2.30 17.57 2.70
N LEU A 312 1.03 17.66 2.27
CA LEU A 312 0.63 17.45 0.88
C LEU A 312 1.33 18.39 -0.10
N LYS A 313 1.44 19.68 0.23
CA LYS A 313 2.15 20.67 -0.61
C LYS A 313 3.64 20.38 -0.75
N ALA A 314 4.24 19.70 0.23
CA ALA A 314 5.65 19.33 0.22
C ALA A 314 5.95 18.05 -0.56
N ILE A 315 4.92 17.31 -1.01
CA ILE A 315 5.11 16.10 -1.80
C ILE A 315 5.66 16.45 -3.18
N PRO A 316 6.74 15.80 -3.65
CA PRO A 316 7.23 16.00 -5.01
C PRO A 316 6.16 15.65 -6.06
N SER A 317 5.97 16.50 -7.08
CA SER A 317 5.02 16.24 -8.16
C SER A 317 5.58 15.19 -9.12
N TYR A 318 4.75 14.19 -9.43
CA TYR A 318 5.04 13.13 -10.40
C TYR A 318 3.92 12.94 -11.43
N GLU A 319 2.92 13.82 -11.42
CA GLU A 319 1.71 13.70 -12.24
C GLU A 319 2.00 13.62 -13.73
N ASN A 320 2.99 14.38 -14.22
CA ASN A 320 3.36 14.34 -15.64
C ASN A 320 3.93 12.97 -16.04
N THR A 321 4.82 12.43 -15.22
CA THR A 321 5.36 11.07 -15.43
C THR A 321 4.25 10.01 -15.38
N ILE A 322 3.31 10.14 -14.45
CA ILE A 322 2.15 9.24 -14.34
C ILE A 322 1.27 9.32 -15.60
N LYS A 323 0.99 10.52 -16.10
CA LYS A 323 0.23 10.74 -17.33
C LYS A 323 0.92 10.12 -18.54
N GLU A 324 2.24 10.26 -18.64
CA GLU A 324 3.04 9.63 -19.69
C GLU A 324 2.99 8.10 -19.63
N ILE A 325 3.16 7.52 -18.43
CA ILE A 325 3.12 6.07 -18.23
C ILE A 325 1.76 5.49 -18.62
N TYR A 326 0.66 6.14 -18.22
CA TYR A 326 -0.70 5.65 -18.48
C TYR A 326 -1.36 6.20 -19.74
N GLY A 327 -0.69 7.10 -20.47
CA GLY A 327 -1.12 7.56 -21.80
C GLY A 327 -2.36 8.45 -21.80
N PHE A 328 -2.49 9.37 -20.84
CA PHE A 328 -3.54 10.38 -20.86
C PHE A 328 -2.99 11.79 -20.59
N PRO A 329 -3.49 12.85 -21.31
CA PRO A 329 -2.92 14.19 -21.23
C PRO A 329 -3.36 14.98 -20.00
N GLU A 330 -4.59 14.77 -19.54
CA GLU A 330 -5.23 15.56 -18.49
C GLU A 330 -5.90 14.69 -17.44
N ALA A 331 -5.84 15.09 -16.17
CA ALA A 331 -6.60 14.47 -15.11
C ALA A 331 -8.11 14.76 -15.28
N GLU A 332 -8.95 13.87 -14.79
CA GLU A 332 -10.41 13.92 -14.99
C GLU A 332 -11.08 15.11 -14.28
N ASN A 333 -10.42 15.69 -13.28
CA ASN A 333 -11.02 16.75 -12.48
C ASN A 333 -9.98 17.76 -11.95
N ASN A 334 -10.47 18.86 -11.38
CA ASN A 334 -9.67 19.96 -10.82
C ASN A 334 -9.44 19.80 -9.30
N TRP A 335 -9.10 18.59 -8.83
CA TRP A 335 -8.81 18.34 -7.41
C TRP A 335 -7.40 18.76 -6.98
N GLY A 336 -6.61 19.35 -7.87
CA GLY A 336 -5.21 19.64 -7.64
C GLY A 336 -4.31 18.46 -8.04
N SER A 337 -3.36 18.10 -7.19
CA SER A 337 -2.48 16.94 -7.39
C SER A 337 -3.21 15.61 -7.20
N LEU A 338 -2.61 14.51 -7.66
CA LEU A 338 -3.10 13.16 -7.39
C LEU A 338 -3.27 12.94 -5.87
N MET A 339 -2.30 13.39 -5.09
CA MET A 339 -2.31 13.21 -3.65
C MET A 339 -3.41 14.02 -2.95
N GLU A 340 -3.80 15.17 -3.49
CA GLU A 340 -4.97 15.93 -3.04
C GLU A 340 -6.27 15.25 -3.45
N ALA A 341 -6.37 14.77 -4.68
CA ALA A 341 -7.56 14.10 -5.21
C ALA A 341 -7.96 12.87 -4.38
N ILE A 342 -7.00 12.05 -3.95
CA ILE A 342 -7.28 10.84 -3.16
C ILE A 342 -7.72 11.13 -1.70
N GLN A 343 -7.64 12.37 -1.23
CA GLN A 343 -8.18 12.77 0.07
C GLN A 343 -9.70 12.96 0.07
N PHE A 344 -10.34 12.81 -1.08
CA PHE A 344 -11.80 12.87 -1.23
C PHE A 344 -12.37 11.51 -1.64
N PRO A 345 -13.63 11.20 -1.26
CA PRO A 345 -14.28 10.00 -1.73
C PRO A 345 -14.48 10.08 -3.25
N ALA A 346 -14.34 8.93 -3.91
CA ALA A 346 -14.50 8.82 -5.36
C ALA A 346 -15.54 7.77 -5.71
N LEU A 347 -16.34 8.02 -6.74
CA LEU A 347 -17.24 7.07 -7.35
C LEU A 347 -16.70 6.70 -8.73
N ASN A 348 -16.36 5.44 -8.91
CA ASN A 348 -15.79 4.91 -10.14
C ASN A 348 -16.72 3.87 -10.78
N ILE A 349 -16.79 3.85 -12.09
CA ILE A 349 -17.55 2.85 -12.85
C ILE A 349 -16.55 1.85 -13.41
N ASN A 350 -16.53 0.64 -12.83
CA ASN A 350 -15.54 -0.39 -13.15
C ASN A 350 -15.88 -1.14 -14.43
N GLY A 351 -17.17 -1.23 -14.74
CA GLY A 351 -17.64 -1.95 -15.92
C GLY A 351 -19.10 -1.70 -16.23
N ILE A 352 -19.46 -1.86 -17.49
CA ILE A 352 -20.85 -1.83 -17.97
C ILE A 352 -21.05 -3.04 -18.87
N HIS A 353 -22.15 -3.76 -18.68
CA HIS A 353 -22.51 -4.91 -19.50
C HIS A 353 -23.96 -4.85 -19.95
N SER A 354 -24.19 -5.09 -21.26
CA SER A 354 -25.51 -5.33 -21.84
C SER A 354 -25.36 -5.82 -23.28
N GLY A 355 -26.25 -6.73 -23.71
CA GLY A 355 -26.24 -7.22 -25.09
C GLY A 355 -24.89 -7.77 -25.56
N TRP A 356 -24.58 -7.60 -26.83
CA TRP A 356 -23.33 -8.08 -27.45
C TRP A 356 -22.78 -7.07 -28.45
N VAL A 357 -21.46 -7.08 -28.63
CA VAL A 357 -20.71 -6.24 -29.58
C VAL A 357 -19.84 -7.10 -30.51
N GLY A 358 -19.27 -6.49 -31.56
CA GLY A 358 -18.38 -7.14 -32.51
C GLY A 358 -19.09 -8.26 -33.31
N LYS A 359 -18.43 -9.41 -33.44
CA LYS A 359 -18.96 -10.56 -34.22
C LYS A 359 -20.24 -11.19 -33.62
N GLN A 360 -20.53 -10.94 -32.37
CA GLN A 360 -21.72 -11.45 -31.68
C GLN A 360 -22.88 -10.45 -31.67
N ALA A 361 -22.71 -9.25 -32.22
CA ALA A 361 -23.71 -8.20 -32.23
C ALA A 361 -25.05 -8.69 -32.86
N ARG A 362 -26.15 -8.30 -32.25
CA ARG A 362 -27.51 -8.67 -32.67
C ARG A 362 -28.39 -7.43 -32.75
N THR A 363 -29.36 -7.44 -33.64
CA THR A 363 -30.34 -6.34 -33.84
C THR A 363 -31.48 -6.42 -32.81
N ILE A 364 -31.15 -6.12 -31.53
CA ILE A 364 -32.10 -6.23 -30.43
C ILE A 364 -32.15 -4.97 -29.56
N VAL A 365 -33.24 -4.80 -28.80
CA VAL A 365 -33.29 -4.04 -27.55
C VAL A 365 -33.08 -5.07 -26.43
N PRO A 366 -32.02 -4.98 -25.63
CA PRO A 366 -31.74 -5.98 -24.59
C PRO A 366 -32.70 -5.87 -23.40
N PRO A 367 -32.84 -6.92 -22.57
CA PRO A 367 -33.76 -6.92 -21.44
C PRO A 367 -33.24 -6.15 -20.22
N GLU A 368 -31.92 -6.00 -20.09
CA GLU A 368 -31.27 -5.34 -18.96
C GLU A 368 -29.91 -4.78 -19.33
N ALA A 369 -29.43 -3.86 -18.49
CA ALA A 369 -28.07 -3.36 -18.52
C ALA A 369 -27.55 -3.22 -17.08
N THR A 370 -26.31 -3.64 -16.83
CA THR A 370 -25.70 -3.68 -15.50
C THR A 370 -24.42 -2.87 -15.48
N ALA A 371 -24.21 -2.09 -14.42
CA ALA A 371 -22.94 -1.43 -14.12
C ALA A 371 -22.39 -1.90 -12.77
N ALA A 372 -21.09 -2.13 -12.72
CA ALA A 372 -20.34 -2.30 -11.50
C ALA A 372 -19.72 -0.95 -11.10
N VAL A 373 -19.97 -0.55 -9.85
CA VAL A 373 -19.52 0.75 -9.30
C VAL A 373 -18.76 0.50 -8.00
N ASP A 374 -17.58 1.09 -7.84
CA ASP A 374 -16.90 1.17 -6.56
C ASP A 374 -16.87 2.60 -6.03
N ILE A 375 -16.90 2.71 -4.71
CA ILE A 375 -16.77 3.97 -3.99
C ILE A 375 -15.55 3.88 -3.10
N ARG A 376 -14.54 4.66 -3.40
CA ARG A 376 -13.40 4.82 -2.52
C ARG A 376 -13.77 5.79 -1.40
N LEU A 377 -13.60 5.32 -0.16
CA LEU A 377 -13.98 6.04 1.04
C LEU A 377 -12.78 6.74 1.66
N VAL A 378 -13.03 7.84 2.34
CA VAL A 378 -12.02 8.55 3.15
C VAL A 378 -12.48 8.63 4.60
N LYS A 379 -11.61 9.06 5.50
CA LYS A 379 -11.93 9.17 6.94
C LYS A 379 -13.23 9.95 7.15
N GLY A 380 -14.15 9.36 7.88
CA GLY A 380 -15.49 9.88 8.16
C GLY A 380 -16.60 9.26 7.32
N ASN A 381 -16.29 8.64 6.18
CA ASN A 381 -17.29 7.90 5.42
C ASN A 381 -17.59 6.54 6.04
N ASP A 382 -18.86 6.17 6.04
CA ASP A 382 -19.34 4.84 6.39
C ASP A 382 -19.74 4.10 5.10
N PRO A 383 -19.33 2.83 4.89
CA PRO A 383 -19.64 2.07 3.67
C PRO A 383 -21.12 1.93 3.39
N ASP A 384 -21.93 1.66 4.43
CA ASP A 384 -23.37 1.45 4.29
C ASP A 384 -24.10 2.76 4.00
N ASP A 385 -23.73 3.85 4.71
CA ASP A 385 -24.28 5.19 4.47
C ASP A 385 -24.00 5.66 3.04
N MET A 386 -22.78 5.42 2.53
CA MET A 386 -22.42 5.82 1.17
C MET A 386 -23.18 5.01 0.12
N ALA A 387 -23.37 3.70 0.36
CA ALA A 387 -24.21 2.87 -0.51
C ALA A 387 -25.67 3.34 -0.51
N GLU A 388 -26.21 3.68 0.66
CA GLU A 388 -27.58 4.20 0.79
C GLU A 388 -27.78 5.53 0.06
N LYS A 389 -26.81 6.45 0.11
CA LYS A 389 -26.86 7.71 -0.66
C LYS A 389 -26.98 7.46 -2.18
N ILE A 390 -26.31 6.43 -2.70
CA ILE A 390 -26.43 6.06 -4.11
C ILE A 390 -27.81 5.49 -4.40
N ILE A 391 -28.33 4.62 -3.55
CA ILE A 391 -29.66 4.03 -3.69
C ILE A 391 -30.73 5.14 -3.67
N GLU A 392 -30.58 6.11 -2.76
CA GLU A 392 -31.51 7.24 -2.68
C GLU A 392 -31.40 8.13 -3.92
N HIS A 393 -30.19 8.36 -4.44
CA HIS A 393 -30.02 9.07 -5.70
C HIS A 393 -30.75 8.36 -6.85
N ILE A 394 -30.62 7.02 -6.96
CA ILE A 394 -31.33 6.23 -7.96
C ILE A 394 -32.85 6.42 -7.84
N LYS A 395 -33.39 6.41 -6.62
CA LYS A 395 -34.82 6.67 -6.38
C LYS A 395 -35.21 8.10 -6.80
N THR A 396 -34.38 9.12 -6.52
CA THR A 396 -34.66 10.51 -6.93
C THR A 396 -34.64 10.70 -8.44
N GLN A 397 -33.98 9.80 -9.19
CA GLN A 397 -34.04 9.75 -10.65
C GLN A 397 -35.31 9.04 -11.16
N GLY A 398 -36.25 8.70 -10.28
CA GLY A 398 -37.55 8.11 -10.62
C GLY A 398 -37.55 6.58 -10.71
N TYR A 399 -36.46 5.89 -10.33
CA TYR A 399 -36.40 4.44 -10.35
C TYR A 399 -37.07 3.82 -9.13
N HIS A 400 -37.87 2.79 -9.37
CA HIS A 400 -38.30 1.84 -8.34
C HIS A 400 -37.16 0.86 -8.08
N VAL A 401 -36.55 0.96 -6.90
CA VAL A 401 -35.40 0.10 -6.52
C VAL A 401 -35.91 -1.21 -5.93
N VAL A 402 -35.36 -2.33 -6.42
CA VAL A 402 -35.68 -3.69 -5.98
C VAL A 402 -34.40 -4.44 -5.57
N GLU A 403 -34.57 -5.44 -4.70
CA GLU A 403 -33.44 -6.31 -4.27
C GLU A 403 -33.29 -7.56 -5.14
N LYS A 404 -34.36 -7.98 -5.80
CA LYS A 404 -34.41 -9.16 -6.67
C LYS A 404 -34.93 -8.79 -8.06
N ASP A 405 -34.76 -9.67 -9.03
CA ASP A 405 -35.25 -9.44 -10.37
C ASP A 405 -36.77 -9.20 -10.33
N PRO A 406 -37.28 -8.16 -11.04
CA PRO A 406 -38.66 -7.77 -10.96
C PRO A 406 -39.56 -8.82 -11.63
N ASP A 407 -40.63 -9.21 -10.95
CA ASP A 407 -41.70 -10.02 -11.51
C ASP A 407 -42.55 -9.24 -12.53
N GLN A 408 -43.43 -9.93 -13.25
CA GLN A 408 -44.30 -9.32 -14.26
C GLN A 408 -45.18 -8.20 -13.66
N LYS A 409 -45.68 -8.37 -12.45
CA LYS A 409 -46.54 -7.38 -11.79
C LYS A 409 -45.74 -6.08 -11.51
N THR A 410 -44.52 -6.21 -11.01
CA THR A 410 -43.63 -5.08 -10.76
C THR A 410 -43.27 -4.35 -12.05
N ARG A 411 -42.94 -5.11 -13.13
CA ARG A 411 -42.63 -4.55 -14.46
C ARG A 411 -43.80 -3.78 -15.08
N MET A 412 -45.02 -4.24 -14.89
CA MET A 412 -46.22 -3.54 -15.40
C MET A 412 -46.59 -2.34 -14.55
N LYS A 413 -46.15 -2.26 -13.29
CA LYS A 413 -46.49 -1.17 -12.39
C LYS A 413 -45.50 0.00 -12.50
N TYR A 414 -44.23 -0.28 -12.70
CA TYR A 414 -43.15 0.74 -12.65
C TYR A 414 -42.43 0.85 -13.99
N GLY A 415 -42.41 2.06 -14.57
CA GLY A 415 -41.73 2.32 -15.85
C GLY A 415 -40.21 2.33 -15.78
N LEU A 416 -39.63 2.67 -14.64
CA LEU A 416 -38.20 2.68 -14.36
C LEU A 416 -37.93 1.76 -13.16
N ILE A 417 -37.14 0.72 -13.36
CA ILE A 417 -36.79 -0.25 -12.32
C ILE A 417 -35.29 -0.44 -12.30
N ALA A 418 -34.71 -0.41 -11.11
CA ALA A 418 -33.30 -0.72 -10.88
C ALA A 418 -33.17 -1.73 -9.75
N LYS A 419 -32.36 -2.77 -9.97
CA LYS A 419 -31.88 -3.67 -8.91
C LYS A 419 -30.52 -3.17 -8.44
N VAL A 420 -30.35 -3.07 -7.15
CA VAL A 420 -29.06 -2.68 -6.55
C VAL A 420 -28.61 -3.79 -5.60
N ARG A 421 -27.44 -4.35 -5.88
CA ARG A 421 -26.76 -5.33 -5.01
C ARG A 421 -25.56 -4.66 -4.37
N ARG A 422 -25.44 -4.71 -3.06
CA ARG A 422 -24.27 -4.25 -2.31
C ARG A 422 -23.24 -5.36 -2.22
N SER A 423 -21.97 -4.99 -2.27
CA SER A 423 -20.89 -5.92 -1.92
C SER A 423 -20.89 -6.18 -0.41
N GLU A 424 -20.67 -7.42 -0.02
CA GLU A 424 -20.49 -7.81 1.39
C GLU A 424 -19.12 -7.38 1.94
N ARG A 425 -18.20 -6.93 1.09
CA ARG A 425 -16.80 -6.61 1.41
C ARG A 425 -16.51 -5.10 1.52
N GLY A 426 -17.43 -4.34 2.11
CA GLY A 426 -17.18 -2.92 2.38
C GLY A 426 -16.41 -2.70 3.69
N TYR A 427 -15.47 -1.74 3.73
CA TYR A 427 -14.77 -1.35 4.96
C TYR A 427 -14.38 0.12 4.98
N LYS A 428 -14.24 0.65 6.19
CA LYS A 428 -13.97 2.06 6.45
C LYS A 428 -12.54 2.43 6.11
N ALA A 429 -12.34 3.69 5.75
CA ALA A 429 -11.02 4.31 5.74
C ALA A 429 -10.51 4.52 7.16
N ALA A 430 -9.20 4.44 7.34
CA ALA A 430 -8.54 4.79 8.59
C ALA A 430 -7.49 5.87 8.34
N ARG A 431 -7.34 6.82 9.27
CA ARG A 431 -6.29 7.85 9.24
C ARG A 431 -5.91 8.24 10.66
N THR A 432 -4.65 8.07 11.01
CA THR A 432 -4.04 8.62 12.23
C THR A 432 -3.69 10.07 11.95
N PRO A 433 -4.06 11.04 12.80
CA PRO A 433 -3.68 12.44 12.61
C PRO A 433 -2.15 12.60 12.61
N MET A 434 -1.61 13.33 11.64
CA MET A 434 -0.17 13.54 11.53
C MET A 434 0.37 14.44 12.63
N ASP A 435 -0.46 15.26 13.26
CA ASP A 435 -0.14 16.09 14.41
C ASP A 435 -0.30 15.39 15.77
N HIS A 436 -0.72 14.11 15.77
CA HIS A 436 -0.72 13.27 16.99
C HIS A 436 0.70 13.17 17.58
N PRO A 437 0.89 13.17 18.92
CA PRO A 437 2.23 13.16 19.54
C PRO A 437 3.13 12.03 19.02
N ILE A 438 2.60 10.80 18.90
CA ILE A 438 3.37 9.66 18.40
C ILE A 438 3.72 9.81 16.91
N SER A 439 2.84 10.41 16.09
CA SER A 439 3.10 10.69 14.68
C SER A 439 4.27 11.67 14.52
N LYS A 440 4.25 12.76 15.31
CA LYS A 440 5.36 13.74 15.33
C LYS A 440 6.67 13.10 15.75
N LEU A 441 6.63 12.20 16.73
CA LEU A 441 7.82 11.48 17.19
C LEU A 441 8.40 10.58 16.08
N VAL A 442 7.56 9.84 15.37
CA VAL A 442 7.96 8.99 14.23
C VAL A 442 8.54 9.83 13.10
N ILE A 443 7.87 10.94 12.74
CA ILE A 443 8.35 11.87 11.70
C ILE A 443 9.72 12.45 12.12
N LYS A 444 9.87 12.89 13.37
CA LYS A 444 11.14 13.42 13.89
C LYS A 444 12.25 12.37 13.80
N ALA A 445 11.99 11.15 14.26
CA ALA A 445 12.97 10.06 14.26
C ALA A 445 13.42 9.72 12.82
N LEU A 446 12.50 9.56 11.88
CA LEU A 446 12.86 9.27 10.50
C LEU A 446 13.58 10.45 9.83
N THR A 447 13.15 11.70 10.07
CA THR A 447 13.81 12.89 9.53
C THR A 447 15.24 13.06 10.07
N ALA A 448 15.47 12.75 11.34
CA ALA A 448 16.80 12.85 11.95
C ALA A 448 17.78 11.79 11.41
N HIS A 449 17.27 10.64 10.98
CA HIS A 449 18.05 9.50 10.51
C HIS A 449 17.86 9.21 9.01
N SER A 450 17.57 10.20 8.21
CA SER A 450 17.45 10.07 6.75
C SER A 450 18.27 11.15 6.05
N GLU A 451 18.94 10.81 4.96
CA GLU A 451 19.64 11.80 4.12
C GLU A 451 18.67 12.68 3.35
N LYS A 452 17.51 12.14 3.01
CA LYS A 452 16.46 12.83 2.28
C LYS A 452 15.27 13.08 3.21
N LYS A 453 14.58 14.19 3.00
CA LYS A 453 13.35 14.49 3.73
C LYS A 453 12.31 13.42 3.44
N PRO A 454 11.73 12.77 4.45
CA PRO A 454 10.69 11.77 4.23
C PRO A 454 9.46 12.37 3.53
N VAL A 455 8.86 11.59 2.64
CA VAL A 455 7.56 11.90 2.04
C VAL A 455 6.47 11.50 3.03
N LEU A 456 5.60 12.45 3.36
CA LEU A 456 4.54 12.26 4.35
C LEU A 456 3.18 12.27 3.64
N LEU A 457 2.51 11.11 3.60
CA LEU A 457 1.22 10.94 2.94
C LEU A 457 0.09 10.86 3.97
N PRO A 458 -0.85 11.81 4.02
CA PRO A 458 -2.00 11.70 4.93
C PRO A 458 -2.79 10.41 4.71
N SER A 459 -2.94 9.99 3.44
CA SER A 459 -3.53 8.71 3.08
C SER A 459 -2.85 8.11 1.86
N LEU A 460 -2.69 6.80 1.84
CA LEU A 460 -2.34 6.02 0.66
C LEU A 460 -3.61 5.75 -0.17
N GLY A 461 -3.47 5.63 -1.48
CA GLY A 461 -4.60 5.40 -2.39
C GLY A 461 -5.18 3.99 -2.33
N GLY A 462 -4.35 3.01 -2.01
CA GLY A 462 -4.74 1.62 -1.81
C GLY A 462 -5.54 1.38 -0.54
N SER A 463 -5.95 0.14 -0.34
CA SER A 463 -6.71 -0.30 0.82
C SER A 463 -5.98 -1.46 1.49
N LEU A 464 -5.78 -1.38 2.79
CA LEU A 464 -5.10 -2.36 3.62
C LEU A 464 -6.01 -2.74 4.81
N PRO A 465 -5.78 -3.83 5.53
CA PRO A 465 -6.61 -4.27 6.66
C PRO A 465 -6.48 -3.39 7.92
N ILE A 466 -5.95 -2.18 7.79
CA ILE A 466 -5.73 -1.19 8.86
C ILE A 466 -7.00 -0.95 9.68
N TYR A 467 -8.16 -0.94 9.03
CA TYR A 467 -9.44 -0.69 9.70
C TYR A 467 -9.73 -1.71 10.81
N MET A 468 -9.33 -2.97 10.65
CA MET A 468 -9.52 -4.02 11.65
C MET A 468 -8.72 -3.72 12.92
N PHE A 469 -7.47 -3.31 12.78
CA PHE A 469 -6.63 -2.91 13.91
C PHE A 469 -7.14 -1.64 14.57
N ASN A 470 -7.54 -0.64 13.78
CA ASN A 470 -8.09 0.60 14.29
C ASN A 470 -9.37 0.37 15.10
N ASP A 471 -10.29 -0.47 14.60
CA ASP A 471 -11.57 -0.76 15.26
C ASP A 471 -11.41 -1.58 16.53
N LEU A 472 -10.43 -2.48 16.59
CA LEU A 472 -10.30 -3.47 17.66
C LEU A 472 -9.24 -3.11 18.69
N LEU A 473 -8.16 -2.48 18.31
CA LEU A 473 -7.05 -2.13 19.20
C LEU A 473 -7.02 -0.65 19.57
N HIS A 474 -7.66 0.23 18.76
CA HIS A 474 -7.74 1.68 18.99
C HIS A 474 -6.36 2.34 19.13
N VAL A 475 -5.37 1.87 18.37
CA VAL A 475 -4.00 2.38 18.41
C VAL A 475 -3.69 3.25 17.18
N PRO A 476 -2.79 4.22 17.29
CA PRO A 476 -2.25 4.91 16.13
C PRO A 476 -1.60 3.93 15.16
N ILE A 477 -1.85 4.11 13.85
CA ILE A 477 -1.29 3.26 12.80
C ILE A 477 -0.56 4.15 11.82
N ILE A 478 0.71 3.82 11.53
CA ILE A 478 1.54 4.54 10.57
C ILE A 478 2.12 3.51 9.60
N GLY A 479 2.02 3.80 8.31
CA GLY A 479 2.59 2.96 7.27
C GLY A 479 4.06 3.26 7.01
N ILE A 480 4.86 2.21 6.81
CA ILE A 480 6.28 2.27 6.45
C ILE A 480 6.52 1.40 5.21
N PRO A 481 6.14 1.87 4.03
CA PRO A 481 6.38 1.12 2.80
C PRO A 481 7.86 1.21 2.40
N ILE A 482 8.43 0.09 1.94
CA ILE A 482 9.83 0.06 1.47
C ILE A 482 9.98 -0.39 0.02
N ALA A 483 8.95 -0.96 -0.58
CA ALA A 483 9.00 -1.41 -1.97
C ALA A 483 9.04 -0.22 -2.95
N ASN A 484 9.73 -0.36 -4.07
CA ASN A 484 9.68 0.64 -5.14
C ASN A 484 8.27 0.72 -5.75
N HIS A 485 7.83 1.93 -6.13
CA HIS A 485 6.49 2.16 -6.69
C HIS A 485 6.23 1.40 -8.01
N ASP A 486 7.29 1.08 -8.76
CA ASP A 486 7.25 0.41 -10.05
C ASP A 486 7.60 -1.09 -9.94
N ASN A 487 7.15 -1.73 -8.89
CA ASN A 487 7.48 -3.09 -8.48
C ASN A 487 6.67 -4.18 -9.19
N ASN A 488 5.70 -3.84 -10.06
CA ASN A 488 4.73 -4.77 -10.66
C ASN A 488 3.90 -5.56 -9.63
N GLN A 489 3.51 -4.92 -8.52
CA GLN A 489 2.62 -5.51 -7.51
C GLN A 489 1.39 -6.15 -8.18
N HIS A 490 1.03 -7.37 -7.77
CA HIS A 490 -0.06 -8.21 -8.30
C HIS A 490 0.07 -8.61 -9.79
N GLN A 491 1.17 -8.25 -10.46
CA GLN A 491 1.43 -8.59 -11.86
C GLN A 491 2.58 -9.61 -11.98
N PRO A 492 2.77 -10.23 -13.15
CA PRO A 492 4.01 -10.92 -13.46
C PRO A 492 5.23 -10.02 -13.30
N ASP A 493 6.38 -10.63 -13.08
CA ASP A 493 7.66 -9.92 -12.92
C ASP A 493 7.67 -8.92 -11.74
N GLU A 494 6.97 -9.27 -10.66
CA GLU A 494 7.08 -8.53 -9.40
C GLU A 494 8.53 -8.45 -8.96
N ASN A 495 8.94 -7.26 -8.47
CA ASN A 495 10.34 -7.04 -8.16
C ASN A 495 10.59 -5.99 -7.08
N ILE A 496 11.68 -6.15 -6.35
CA ILE A 496 12.21 -5.11 -5.48
C ILE A 496 13.58 -4.62 -5.97
N ARG A 497 13.77 -3.30 -5.99
CA ARG A 497 15.06 -2.68 -6.23
C ARG A 497 15.94 -2.80 -4.98
N ILE A 498 17.17 -3.25 -5.14
CA ILE A 498 18.12 -3.49 -4.04
C ILE A 498 18.29 -2.25 -3.15
N GLY A 499 18.44 -1.06 -3.74
CA GLY A 499 18.55 0.19 -3.00
C GLY A 499 17.34 0.49 -2.09
N HIS A 500 16.14 0.04 -2.48
CA HIS A 500 14.94 0.18 -1.63
C HIS A 500 14.98 -0.74 -0.41
N LEU A 501 15.47 -1.98 -0.57
CA LEU A 501 15.70 -2.88 0.57
C LEU A 501 16.72 -2.26 1.55
N TRP A 502 17.81 -1.65 1.04
CA TRP A 502 18.81 -1.00 1.86
C TRP A 502 18.24 0.21 2.61
N THR A 503 17.53 1.10 1.92
CA THR A 503 16.85 2.24 2.54
C THR A 503 15.81 1.77 3.56
N GLY A 504 15.12 0.66 3.29
CA GLY A 504 14.18 0.02 4.21
C GLY A 504 14.85 -0.40 5.52
N ILE A 505 16.04 -1.02 5.47
CA ILE A 505 16.81 -1.38 6.67
C ILE A 505 17.15 -0.13 7.50
N GLU A 506 17.60 0.96 6.85
CA GLU A 506 17.89 2.23 7.52
C GLU A 506 16.65 2.84 8.17
N THR A 507 15.52 2.81 7.45
CA THR A 507 14.22 3.29 7.93
C THR A 507 13.76 2.49 9.17
N PHE A 508 13.79 1.15 9.09
CA PHE A 508 13.42 0.32 10.24
C PHE A 508 14.36 0.50 11.42
N ALA A 509 15.69 0.64 11.19
CA ALA A 509 16.63 0.93 12.28
C ALA A 509 16.28 2.26 12.98
N SER A 510 15.93 3.30 12.24
CA SER A 510 15.49 4.59 12.79
C SER A 510 14.22 4.46 13.65
N ILE A 511 13.24 3.69 13.18
CA ILE A 511 11.98 3.44 13.89
C ILE A 511 12.18 2.57 15.15
N LEU A 512 13.05 1.56 15.08
CA LEU A 512 13.37 0.70 16.22
C LEU A 512 14.06 1.48 17.35
N MET A 513 14.75 2.57 17.01
CA MET A 513 15.40 3.50 17.94
C MET A 513 14.50 4.63 18.44
N LEU A 514 13.19 4.58 18.14
CA LEU A 514 12.22 5.62 18.52
C LEU A 514 12.33 5.97 20.01
N ASN A 515 12.56 7.26 20.31
CA ASN A 515 12.72 7.77 21.66
C ASN A 515 12.19 9.20 21.77
N GLU A 516 11.90 9.66 23.00
CA GLU A 516 11.40 11.03 23.26
C GLU A 516 12.49 12.11 23.29
N GLU A 517 13.75 11.74 23.39
CA GLU A 517 14.88 12.67 23.49
C GLU A 517 15.23 13.34 22.17
#